data_1aa2bf67940ac3930b62bf7ddc3a8404
#
_entry.id   1aa2bf67940ac3930b62bf7ddc3a8404
#
_cell.length_a   1.000
_cell.length_b   1.000
_cell.length_c   1.000
_cell.angle_alpha   90.00
_cell.angle_beta   90.00
_cell.angle_gamma   90.00
#
_symmetry.space_group_name_H-M   'P 1'
#
loop_
_entity.id
_entity.type
_entity.pdbx_description
1 polymer ?
#
loop_
_entity_poly.entity_id
_entity_poly.type
_entity_poly.pdbx_seq_one_letter_code
_entity_poly.pdbx_strand_id
1 'polypeptide(L)' 'MGKIDEQIVEVLQKAGKPLTLTEIAEQAGKPPKKIYSGLKKLFEAGKVDCDHKARTYALAKEKTQ' A
#
# COMPACT_ATOMS: atom_id res chain seq x y z
N MET A 1 7.19 11.34 7.46
CA MET A 1 7.35 10.18 7.02
C MET A 1 7.21 9.12 7.97
N GLY A 2 6.30 8.32 7.92
CA GLY A 2 6.08 7.30 8.87
C GLY A 2 6.79 6.05 8.46
N LYS A 3 7.26 5.29 9.41
CA LYS A 3 7.86 4.04 9.10
C LYS A 3 6.84 3.11 8.50
N ILE A 4 5.60 3.23 8.84
CA ILE A 4 4.55 2.39 8.30
C ILE A 4 4.42 2.62 6.80
N ASP A 5 4.53 3.86 6.35
CA ASP A 5 4.44 4.15 4.94
C ASP A 5 5.55 3.43 4.18
N GLU A 6 6.75 3.45 4.72
CA GLU A 6 7.87 2.80 4.07
C GLU A 6 7.68 1.29 4.06
N GLN A 7 7.13 0.74 5.12
CA GLN A 7 6.89 -0.70 5.17
C GLN A 7 5.86 -1.12 4.15
N ILE A 8 4.83 -0.32 3.97
CA ILE A 8 3.80 -0.63 2.98
C ILE A 8 4.42 -0.64 1.59
N VAL A 9 5.21 0.37 1.29
CA VAL A 9 5.84 0.45 -0.03
C VAL A 9 6.74 -0.75 -0.25
N GLU A 10 7.51 -1.12 0.75
CA GLU A 10 8.37 -2.26 0.64
C GLU A 10 7.61 -3.55 0.41
N VAL A 11 6.52 -3.75 1.15
CA VAL A 11 5.72 -4.94 1.00
C VAL A 11 5.17 -5.03 -0.43
N LEU A 12 4.66 -3.93 -0.93
CA LEU A 12 4.11 -3.91 -2.28
C LEU A 12 5.18 -4.12 -3.35
N GLN A 13 6.35 -3.57 -3.11
CA GLN A 13 7.43 -3.76 -4.05
C GLN A 13 7.86 -5.21 -4.11
N LYS A 14 7.97 -5.85 -2.97
CA LYS A 14 8.39 -7.23 -2.93
C LYS A 14 7.34 -8.15 -3.49
N ALA A 15 6.08 -7.81 -3.28
CA ALA A 15 5.02 -8.66 -3.79
C ALA A 15 4.93 -8.62 -5.31
N GLY A 16 5.19 -7.47 -5.89
CA GLY A 16 5.12 -7.33 -7.33
C GLY A 16 3.71 -7.48 -7.88
N LYS A 17 2.70 -7.36 -7.03
CA LYS A 17 1.32 -7.49 -7.45
C LYS A 17 0.44 -6.80 -6.45
N PRO A 18 -0.81 -6.50 -6.79
CA PRO A 18 -1.71 -5.86 -5.84
C PRO A 18 -2.02 -6.78 -4.68
N LEU A 19 -2.15 -6.22 -3.50
CA LEU A 19 -2.46 -6.99 -2.30
C LEU A 19 -3.64 -6.35 -1.59
N THR A 20 -4.40 -7.17 -0.87
CA THR A 20 -5.50 -6.64 -0.09
C THR A 20 -4.96 -6.03 1.19
N LEU A 21 -5.80 -5.26 1.85
CA LEU A 21 -5.40 -4.63 3.10
C LEU A 21 -4.92 -5.68 4.11
N THR A 22 -5.64 -6.77 4.22
CA THR A 22 -5.27 -7.81 5.15
C THR A 22 -3.91 -8.41 4.81
N GLU A 23 -3.67 -8.64 3.53
CA GLU A 23 -2.40 -9.22 3.11
C GLU A 23 -1.25 -8.27 3.43
N ILE A 24 -1.44 -7.00 3.19
CA ILE A 24 -0.39 -6.03 3.47
C ILE A 24 -0.14 -5.98 4.97
N ALA A 25 -1.22 -5.97 5.75
CA ALA A 25 -1.08 -5.91 7.20
C ALA A 25 -0.33 -7.13 7.74
N GLU A 26 -0.62 -8.29 7.20
CA GLU A 26 0.05 -9.49 7.64
C GLU A 26 1.53 -9.46 7.28
N GLN A 27 1.86 -9.04 6.09
CA GLN A 27 3.25 -9.02 5.68
C GLN A 27 4.04 -7.92 6.40
N ALA A 28 3.39 -6.82 6.69
CA ALA A 28 4.05 -5.75 7.41
C ALA A 28 4.13 -6.01 8.92
N GLY A 29 3.32 -6.94 9.41
CA GLY A 29 3.28 -7.21 10.84
C GLY A 29 2.64 -6.10 11.62
N LYS A 30 1.68 -5.39 11.02
CA LYS A 30 1.01 -4.30 11.68
C LYS A 30 -0.50 -4.48 11.62
N PRO A 31 -1.22 -3.84 12.53
CA PRO A 31 -2.68 -3.96 12.52
C PRO A 31 -3.27 -3.34 11.26
N PRO A 32 -4.36 -3.89 10.76
CA PRO A 32 -4.96 -3.33 9.53
C PRO A 32 -5.33 -1.86 9.65
N LYS A 33 -5.71 -1.40 10.83
CA LYS A 33 -6.06 -0.02 10.99
C LYS A 33 -4.89 0.89 10.68
N LYS A 34 -3.70 0.54 11.16
CA LYS A 34 -2.52 1.35 10.91
C LYS A 34 -2.12 1.28 9.45
N ILE A 35 -2.27 0.10 8.85
CA ILE A 35 -1.94 -0.06 7.44
C ILE A 35 -2.89 0.79 6.60
N TYR A 36 -4.17 0.79 6.95
CA TYR A 36 -5.13 1.58 6.20
C TYR A 36 -4.78 3.07 6.26
N SER A 37 -4.41 3.56 7.44
CA SER A 37 -4.04 4.97 7.56
C SER A 37 -2.83 5.27 6.69
N GLY A 38 -1.83 4.39 6.69
CA GLY A 38 -0.66 4.60 5.86
C GLY A 38 -1.00 4.55 4.39
N LEU A 39 -1.87 3.60 3.99
CA LEU A 39 -2.27 3.49 2.61
C LEU A 39 -3.02 4.75 2.16
N LYS A 40 -3.85 5.29 3.04
CA LYS A 40 -4.60 6.48 2.68
C LYS A 40 -3.65 7.63 2.41
N LYS A 41 -2.63 7.80 3.25
CA LYS A 41 -1.67 8.85 3.04
C LYS A 41 -0.89 8.63 1.75
N LEU A 42 -0.49 7.40 1.49
CA LEU A 42 0.25 7.09 0.28
C LEU A 42 -0.61 7.31 -0.96
N PHE A 43 -1.90 6.98 -0.85
CA PHE A 43 -2.81 7.19 -1.95
C PHE A 43 -2.95 8.70 -2.25
N GLU A 44 -3.08 9.50 -1.22
CA GLU A 44 -3.18 10.94 -1.39
C GLU A 44 -1.90 11.52 -1.96
N ALA A 45 -0.78 10.91 -1.66
CA ALA A 45 0.49 11.36 -2.20
C ALA A 45 0.73 10.81 -3.60
N GLY A 46 -0.15 9.96 -4.10
CA GLY A 46 -0.01 9.41 -5.44
C GLY A 46 1.00 8.29 -5.53
N LYS A 47 1.34 7.68 -4.40
CA LYS A 47 2.33 6.61 -4.41
C LYS A 47 1.74 5.23 -4.50
N VAL A 48 0.49 5.05 -4.20
CA VAL A 48 -0.17 3.76 -4.34
C VAL A 48 -1.50 3.96 -5.04
N ASP A 49 -1.94 2.90 -5.71
CA ASP A 49 -3.23 2.90 -6.36
C ASP A 49 -4.15 1.95 -5.63
N CYS A 50 -5.41 2.25 -5.64
CA CYS A 50 -6.40 1.41 -4.98
C CYS A 50 -7.37 0.88 -6.03
N ASP A 51 -7.54 -0.44 -6.07
CA ASP A 51 -8.48 -1.03 -7.00
C ASP A 51 -9.75 -1.30 -6.23
N HIS A 52 -10.77 -0.51 -6.45
CA HIS A 52 -12.01 -0.67 -5.72
C HIS A 52 -12.72 -1.97 -6.00
N LYS A 53 -12.60 -2.47 -7.20
CA LYS A 53 -13.28 -3.71 -7.52
C LYS A 53 -12.65 -4.89 -6.84
N ALA A 54 -11.34 -4.97 -6.86
CA ALA A 54 -10.66 -6.08 -6.25
C ALA A 54 -10.32 -5.79 -4.79
N ARG A 55 -10.51 -4.56 -4.36
CA ARG A 55 -10.17 -4.13 -3.01
C ARG A 55 -8.71 -4.39 -2.71
N THR A 56 -7.85 -4.11 -3.69
CA THR A 56 -6.42 -4.31 -3.51
C THR A 56 -5.69 -3.00 -3.68
N TYR A 57 -4.46 -2.99 -3.22
CA TYR A 57 -3.62 -1.81 -3.32
C TYR A 57 -2.31 -2.20 -3.98
N ALA A 58 -1.78 -1.33 -4.79
CA ALA A 58 -0.53 -1.59 -5.46
C ALA A 58 0.26 -0.30 -5.57
N LEU A 59 1.55 -0.40 -5.82
CA LEU A 59 2.33 0.80 -6.02
C LEU A 59 1.92 1.46 -7.31
N ALA A 60 1.77 2.76 -7.26
CA ALA A 60 1.40 3.50 -8.46
C ALA A 60 2.62 3.54 -9.36
N LYS A 61 2.40 3.24 -10.65
CA LYS A 61 3.50 3.32 -11.53
C LYS A 61 3.72 4.71 -11.85
N GLU A 62 4.95 5.14 -11.93
CA GLU A 62 5.20 6.45 -12.28
C GLU A 62 4.76 6.69 -13.61
N LYS A 63 3.89 7.50 -13.79
CA LYS A 63 3.46 7.89 -15.01
C LYS A 63 4.35 8.80 -15.49
N THR A 64 5.32 8.52 -15.99
CA THR A 64 6.16 9.47 -16.41
C THR A 64 5.51 10.15 -17.37
N GLN A 65 5.38 11.04 -17.41
CA GLN A 65 4.80 11.71 -18.35
C GLN A 65 5.63 12.36 -19.05
#